data_16f358a5051906446de6920cae3cc249
#
_entry.id   16f358a5051906446de6920cae3cc249
#
_cell.length_a   1.000
_cell.length_b   1.000
_cell.length_c   1.000
_cell.angle_alpha   90.00
_cell.angle_beta   90.00
_cell.angle_gamma   90.00
#
_symmetry.space_group_name_H-M   'P 1'
#
loop_
_entity.id
_entity.type
_entity.pdbx_description
1 polymer ?
#
loop_
_entity_poly.entity_id
_entity_poly.type
_entity_poly.pdbx_seq_one_letter_code
_entity_poly.pdbx_strand_id
1 'polypeptide(L)'
;MAGFDDGGAGLMARLGAEEIGADLATRALTHRSYAYENGGLPTNERLEFLGDSVLGLVVTDTLYHAHPDLPEGQLAKLRAAVVNMRALADVARTIDIGGYIRLGRGEETTGGRDKSSILADTLEALIGAVYVAHGIEAATRTVHALFDPIIKASAALGAGLDWKTSLQELTASADLGVPEYDVTECGPDHEKTFTAEARVAGVVRGAGQGRSKKEAEQQAAEHAWRAIRDQIAQVPPGSEPRVGPPLIGTDPLDRP
;
A
#
# COMPACT_ATOMS: atom_id res chain seq x y z
N MET A 1 -21.87 -32.30 -13.90
CA MET A 1 -22.19 -30.86 -14.07
C MET A 1 -22.74 -30.38 -12.73
N ALA A 2 -21.90 -29.93 -11.82
CA ALA A 2 -22.35 -29.17 -10.66
C ALA A 2 -22.61 -27.75 -11.17
N GLY A 3 -23.88 -27.35 -11.16
CA GLY A 3 -24.32 -26.09 -11.71
C GLY A 3 -23.80 -24.92 -10.87
N PHE A 4 -23.50 -23.85 -11.55
CA PHE A 4 -23.16 -22.53 -11.01
C PHE A 4 -24.35 -21.89 -10.24
N ASP A 5 -25.47 -22.59 -10.15
CA ASP A 5 -26.80 -22.05 -9.80
C ASP A 5 -26.95 -21.66 -8.32
N ASP A 6 -26.19 -22.24 -7.38
CA ASP A 6 -26.32 -21.89 -5.95
C ASP A 6 -25.00 -21.40 -5.33
N GLY A 7 -23.86 -21.85 -5.84
CA GLY A 7 -22.54 -21.44 -5.36
C GLY A 7 -22.04 -20.10 -5.93
N GLY A 8 -22.40 -19.80 -7.17
CA GLY A 8 -21.94 -18.59 -7.86
C GLY A 8 -22.53 -17.29 -7.30
N ALA A 9 -23.81 -17.28 -6.98
CA ALA A 9 -24.48 -16.13 -6.34
C ALA A 9 -23.87 -15.85 -4.96
N GLY A 10 -23.54 -16.89 -4.20
CA GLY A 10 -22.85 -16.76 -2.90
C GLY A 10 -21.46 -16.14 -3.01
N LEU A 11 -20.69 -16.48 -4.05
CA LEU A 11 -19.38 -15.89 -4.29
C LEU A 11 -19.50 -14.41 -4.71
N MET A 12 -20.43 -14.06 -5.62
CA MET A 12 -20.66 -12.68 -6.04
C MET A 12 -21.08 -11.80 -4.85
N ALA A 13 -21.93 -12.29 -3.97
CA ALA A 13 -22.31 -11.57 -2.76
C ALA A 13 -21.10 -11.31 -1.83
N ARG A 14 -20.19 -12.28 -1.68
CA ARG A 14 -18.94 -12.10 -0.90
C ARG A 14 -17.95 -11.14 -1.56
N LEU A 15 -17.94 -11.08 -2.89
CA LEU A 15 -17.19 -10.08 -3.66
C LEU A 15 -17.79 -8.67 -3.55
N GLY A 16 -19.00 -8.53 -3.02
CA GLY A 16 -19.74 -7.26 -3.07
C GLY A 16 -20.09 -6.84 -4.50
N ALA A 17 -20.22 -7.82 -5.41
CA ALA A 17 -20.43 -7.60 -6.84
C ALA A 17 -21.83 -8.06 -7.28
N GLU A 18 -22.32 -7.43 -8.34
CA GLU A 18 -23.50 -7.89 -9.07
C GLU A 18 -23.18 -9.16 -9.87
N GLU A 19 -24.20 -9.93 -10.28
CA GLU A 19 -24.00 -11.12 -11.08
C GLU A 19 -23.37 -10.80 -12.45
N ILE A 20 -22.31 -11.53 -12.79
CA ILE A 20 -21.51 -11.29 -14.02
C ILE A 20 -21.85 -12.25 -15.17
N GLY A 21 -22.88 -13.06 -15.01
CA GLY A 21 -23.25 -14.10 -15.98
C GLY A 21 -22.40 -15.37 -15.83
N ALA A 22 -23.06 -16.53 -16.03
CA ALA A 22 -22.49 -17.85 -15.75
C ALA A 22 -21.22 -18.16 -16.57
N ASP A 23 -21.19 -17.78 -17.85
CA ASP A 23 -20.05 -18.07 -18.74
C ASP A 23 -18.79 -17.30 -18.31
N LEU A 24 -18.95 -16.02 -17.98
CA LEU A 24 -17.87 -15.16 -17.57
C LEU A 24 -17.32 -15.57 -16.20
N ALA A 25 -18.20 -15.87 -15.25
CA ALA A 25 -17.86 -16.40 -13.95
C ALA A 25 -17.13 -17.75 -14.05
N THR A 26 -17.66 -18.68 -14.87
CA THR A 26 -17.01 -19.97 -15.12
C THR A 26 -15.59 -19.76 -15.67
N ARG A 27 -15.41 -18.83 -16.61
CA ARG A 27 -14.11 -18.52 -17.18
C ARG A 27 -13.17 -17.93 -16.14
N ALA A 28 -13.60 -16.97 -15.32
CA ALA A 28 -12.78 -16.37 -14.26
C ALA A 28 -12.28 -17.41 -13.24
N LEU A 29 -13.06 -18.46 -13.00
CA LEU A 29 -12.74 -19.55 -12.08
C LEU A 29 -12.02 -20.75 -12.76
N THR A 30 -11.72 -20.70 -14.06
CA THR A 30 -11.09 -21.81 -14.78
C THR A 30 -9.58 -21.61 -14.87
N HIS A 31 -8.83 -22.33 -14.03
CA HIS A 31 -7.38 -22.36 -14.07
C HIS A 31 -6.88 -23.16 -15.29
N ARG A 32 -5.71 -22.81 -15.82
CA ARG A 32 -5.11 -23.48 -17.00
C ARG A 32 -4.96 -24.99 -16.86
N SER A 33 -4.71 -25.50 -15.65
CA SER A 33 -4.58 -26.94 -15.43
C SER A 33 -5.88 -27.68 -15.73
N TYR A 34 -7.04 -27.11 -15.33
CA TYR A 34 -8.35 -27.66 -15.65
C TYR A 34 -8.64 -27.59 -17.14
N ALA A 35 -8.36 -26.46 -17.76
CA ALA A 35 -8.56 -26.25 -19.18
C ALA A 35 -7.78 -27.27 -20.02
N TYR A 36 -6.53 -27.53 -19.65
CA TYR A 36 -5.68 -28.52 -20.32
C TYR A 36 -6.28 -29.94 -20.26
N GLU A 37 -6.76 -30.37 -19.11
CA GLU A 37 -7.37 -31.70 -18.93
C GLU A 37 -8.77 -31.83 -19.58
N ASN A 38 -9.42 -30.70 -19.94
CA ASN A 38 -10.78 -30.66 -20.45
C ASN A 38 -10.89 -30.08 -21.88
N GLY A 39 -9.92 -30.38 -22.73
CA GLY A 39 -9.98 -30.09 -24.17
C GLY A 39 -9.65 -28.66 -24.56
N GLY A 40 -8.90 -27.93 -23.74
CA GLY A 40 -8.42 -26.58 -24.06
C GLY A 40 -9.49 -25.50 -23.89
N LEU A 41 -10.22 -25.54 -22.82
CA LEU A 41 -11.24 -24.53 -22.46
C LEU A 41 -10.59 -23.13 -22.30
N PRO A 42 -11.37 -22.06 -22.47
CA PRO A 42 -10.90 -20.71 -22.13
C PRO A 42 -10.48 -20.60 -20.65
N THR A 43 -9.29 -20.08 -20.40
CA THR A 43 -8.72 -19.89 -19.06
C THR A 43 -9.03 -18.50 -18.49
N ASN A 44 -8.71 -18.31 -17.21
CA ASN A 44 -8.83 -17.03 -16.51
C ASN A 44 -7.69 -16.03 -16.85
N GLU A 45 -6.58 -16.45 -17.45
CA GLU A 45 -5.35 -15.65 -17.63
C GLU A 45 -5.58 -14.25 -18.26
N ARG A 46 -6.49 -14.15 -19.25
CA ARG A 46 -6.78 -12.85 -19.86
C ARG A 46 -7.64 -11.94 -18.97
N LEU A 47 -8.46 -12.53 -18.11
CA LEU A 47 -9.24 -11.77 -17.12
C LEU A 47 -8.34 -11.33 -15.95
N GLU A 48 -7.42 -12.19 -15.52
CA GLU A 48 -6.34 -11.88 -14.57
C GLU A 48 -5.54 -10.65 -15.04
N PHE A 49 -5.00 -10.69 -16.26
CA PHE A 49 -4.25 -9.57 -16.84
C PHE A 49 -5.02 -8.25 -16.81
N LEU A 50 -6.32 -8.29 -17.13
CA LEU A 50 -7.18 -7.10 -17.09
C LEU A 50 -7.48 -6.68 -15.64
N GLY A 51 -7.75 -7.65 -14.78
CA GLY A 51 -8.10 -7.42 -13.38
C GLY A 51 -6.95 -6.83 -12.57
N ASP A 52 -5.71 -7.27 -12.79
CA ASP A 52 -4.50 -6.66 -12.20
C ASP A 52 -4.45 -5.15 -12.52
N SER A 53 -4.66 -4.79 -13.77
CA SER A 53 -4.66 -3.39 -14.20
C SER A 53 -5.80 -2.57 -13.58
N VAL A 54 -6.99 -3.15 -13.46
CA VAL A 54 -8.16 -2.51 -12.82
C VAL A 54 -7.92 -2.34 -11.33
N LEU A 55 -7.46 -3.39 -10.64
CA LEU A 55 -7.11 -3.34 -9.22
C LEU A 55 -6.03 -2.30 -8.96
N GLY A 56 -4.96 -2.33 -9.77
CA GLY A 56 -3.86 -1.37 -9.68
C GLY A 56 -4.33 0.07 -9.84
N LEU A 57 -5.23 0.34 -10.80
CA LEU A 57 -5.81 1.67 -11.01
C LEU A 57 -6.64 2.13 -9.79
N VAL A 58 -7.58 1.31 -9.32
CA VAL A 58 -8.48 1.68 -8.23
C VAL A 58 -7.70 1.93 -6.93
N VAL A 59 -6.75 1.04 -6.59
CA VAL A 59 -5.92 1.23 -5.39
C VAL A 59 -5.03 2.47 -5.53
N THR A 60 -4.46 2.73 -6.70
CA THR A 60 -3.64 3.92 -6.94
C THR A 60 -4.45 5.20 -6.80
N ASP A 61 -5.65 5.25 -7.40
CA ASP A 61 -6.56 6.39 -7.29
C ASP A 61 -6.97 6.65 -5.85
N THR A 62 -7.31 5.58 -5.11
CA THR A 62 -7.65 5.66 -3.68
C THR A 62 -6.50 6.23 -2.85
N LEU A 63 -5.28 5.73 -3.04
CA LEU A 63 -4.11 6.22 -2.31
C LEU A 63 -3.76 7.65 -2.67
N TYR A 64 -3.86 8.02 -3.94
CA TYR A 64 -3.58 9.37 -4.44
C TYR A 64 -4.50 10.41 -3.78
N HIS A 65 -5.80 10.12 -3.67
CA HIS A 65 -6.76 11.03 -3.06
C HIS A 65 -6.73 11.01 -1.52
N ALA A 66 -6.46 9.85 -0.92
CA ALA A 66 -6.37 9.72 0.53
C ALA A 66 -5.10 10.36 1.11
N HIS A 67 -4.04 10.46 0.32
CA HIS A 67 -2.72 10.93 0.76
C HIS A 67 -2.16 12.00 -0.17
N PRO A 68 -2.81 13.19 -0.30
CA PRO A 68 -2.38 14.23 -1.23
C PRO A 68 -0.99 14.78 -0.93
N ASP A 69 -0.50 14.51 0.26
CA ASP A 69 0.75 15.03 0.79
C ASP A 69 1.95 14.08 0.60
N LEU A 70 1.70 12.83 0.25
CA LEU A 70 2.78 11.85 0.10
C LEU A 70 3.46 11.97 -1.26
N PRO A 71 4.80 11.91 -1.32
CA PRO A 71 5.52 11.82 -2.58
C PRO A 71 5.27 10.48 -3.28
N GLU A 72 5.49 10.45 -4.60
CA GLU A 72 5.25 9.28 -5.47
C GLU A 72 5.89 8.00 -4.91
N GLY A 73 7.14 8.04 -4.48
CA GLY A 73 7.84 6.88 -3.96
C GLY A 73 7.17 6.26 -2.71
N GLN A 74 6.51 7.07 -1.88
CA GLN A 74 5.74 6.56 -0.74
C GLN A 74 4.39 5.97 -1.18
N LEU A 75 3.69 6.62 -2.09
CA LEU A 75 2.45 6.08 -2.68
C LEU A 75 2.71 4.73 -3.37
N ALA A 76 3.83 4.60 -4.10
CA ALA A 76 4.23 3.34 -4.72
C ALA A 76 4.49 2.23 -3.69
N LYS A 77 5.14 2.54 -2.56
CA LYS A 77 5.36 1.59 -1.46
C LYS A 77 4.06 1.16 -0.79
N LEU A 78 3.14 2.10 -0.52
CA LEU A 78 1.81 1.78 0.01
C LEU A 78 1.03 0.88 -0.94
N ARG A 79 1.04 1.20 -2.23
CA ARG A 79 0.41 0.34 -3.25
C ARG A 79 1.02 -1.06 -3.24
N ALA A 80 2.33 -1.19 -3.24
CA ALA A 80 3.02 -2.49 -3.20
C ALA A 80 2.72 -3.30 -1.92
N ALA A 81 2.45 -2.65 -0.81
CA ALA A 81 2.04 -3.32 0.42
C ALA A 81 0.62 -3.91 0.34
N VAL A 82 -0.24 -3.32 -0.48
CA VAL A 82 -1.65 -3.73 -0.66
C VAL A 82 -1.82 -4.63 -1.88
N VAL A 83 -1.16 -4.32 -2.99
CA VAL A 83 -1.26 -5.05 -4.27
C VAL A 83 -0.02 -5.91 -4.44
N ASN A 84 -0.06 -7.09 -3.84
CA ASN A 84 0.95 -8.13 -4.02
C ASN A 84 0.31 -9.52 -3.84
N MET A 85 0.95 -10.54 -4.38
CA MET A 85 0.45 -11.92 -4.36
C MET A 85 -0.04 -12.38 -2.99
N ARG A 86 0.71 -12.07 -1.91
CA ARG A 86 0.34 -12.49 -0.55
C ARG A 86 -0.93 -11.81 -0.08
N ALA A 87 -1.01 -10.50 -0.21
CA ALA A 87 -2.18 -9.72 0.21
C ALA A 87 -3.43 -10.14 -0.58
N LEU A 88 -3.30 -10.33 -1.90
CA LEU A 88 -4.38 -10.80 -2.74
C LEU A 88 -4.86 -12.21 -2.34
N ALA A 89 -3.93 -13.13 -2.09
CA ALA A 89 -4.26 -14.47 -1.64
C ALA A 89 -4.96 -14.48 -0.27
N ASP A 90 -4.53 -13.61 0.64
CA ASP A 90 -5.17 -13.49 1.95
C ASP A 90 -6.61 -12.95 1.81
N VAL A 91 -6.85 -11.96 0.94
CA VAL A 91 -8.22 -11.52 0.59
C VAL A 91 -9.02 -12.66 -0.02
N ALA A 92 -8.46 -13.38 -0.99
CA ALA A 92 -9.13 -14.50 -1.64
C ALA A 92 -9.57 -15.59 -0.63
N ARG A 93 -8.75 -15.83 0.40
CA ARG A 93 -9.09 -16.76 1.50
C ARG A 93 -10.26 -16.25 2.34
N THR A 94 -10.34 -14.96 2.63
CA THR A 94 -11.45 -14.41 3.44
C THR A 94 -12.81 -14.60 2.82
N ILE A 95 -12.88 -14.68 1.49
CA ILE A 95 -14.10 -14.89 0.72
C ILE A 95 -14.23 -16.30 0.15
N ASP A 96 -13.32 -17.22 0.54
CA ASP A 96 -13.34 -18.65 0.20
C ASP A 96 -13.34 -18.92 -1.32
N ILE A 97 -12.55 -18.16 -2.09
CA ILE A 97 -12.44 -18.35 -3.56
C ILE A 97 -11.97 -19.75 -3.90
N GLY A 98 -11.04 -20.33 -3.11
CA GLY A 98 -10.43 -21.63 -3.37
C GLY A 98 -11.43 -22.77 -3.60
N GLY A 99 -12.58 -22.73 -2.91
CA GLY A 99 -13.65 -23.70 -3.08
C GLY A 99 -14.30 -23.71 -4.46
N TYR A 100 -14.25 -22.58 -5.17
CA TYR A 100 -14.89 -22.37 -6.47
C TYR A 100 -13.96 -22.58 -7.67
N ILE A 101 -12.63 -22.60 -7.47
CA ILE A 101 -11.66 -22.72 -8.56
C ILE A 101 -11.76 -24.09 -9.23
N ARG A 102 -11.81 -24.10 -10.54
CA ARG A 102 -11.75 -25.30 -11.37
C ARG A 102 -10.29 -25.64 -11.64
N LEU A 103 -9.79 -26.68 -10.99
CA LEU A 103 -8.41 -27.15 -11.07
C LEU A 103 -8.32 -28.50 -11.79
N GLY A 104 -7.24 -28.74 -12.50
CA GLY A 104 -6.87 -30.07 -12.95
C GLY A 104 -6.46 -30.95 -11.76
N ARG A 105 -6.59 -32.27 -11.91
CA ARG A 105 -6.32 -33.25 -10.84
C ARG A 105 -4.90 -33.12 -10.26
N GLY A 106 -3.90 -32.88 -11.10
CA GLY A 106 -2.52 -32.70 -10.67
C GLY A 106 -2.34 -31.50 -9.73
N GLU A 107 -2.92 -30.37 -10.09
CA GLU A 107 -2.87 -29.15 -9.27
C GLU A 107 -3.69 -29.28 -7.98
N GLU A 108 -4.84 -29.91 -8.06
CA GLU A 108 -5.71 -30.15 -6.91
C GLU A 108 -5.04 -31.05 -5.85
N THR A 109 -4.36 -32.11 -6.26
CA THR A 109 -3.65 -33.05 -5.35
C THR A 109 -2.45 -32.40 -4.66
N THR A 110 -1.88 -31.32 -5.23
CA THR A 110 -0.77 -30.57 -4.63
C THR A 110 -1.23 -29.35 -3.81
N GLY A 111 -2.52 -29.27 -3.48
CA GLY A 111 -3.05 -28.19 -2.65
C GLY A 111 -3.32 -26.89 -3.41
N GLY A 112 -3.53 -26.97 -4.73
CA GLY A 112 -3.77 -25.82 -5.61
C GLY A 112 -4.88 -24.87 -5.15
N ARG A 113 -5.91 -25.39 -4.43
CA ARG A 113 -7.02 -24.58 -3.90
C ARG A 113 -6.59 -23.53 -2.87
N ASP A 114 -5.48 -23.73 -2.18
CA ASP A 114 -4.94 -22.76 -1.19
C ASP A 114 -3.59 -22.17 -1.61
N LYS A 115 -3.15 -22.43 -2.82
CA LYS A 115 -1.89 -21.90 -3.35
C LYS A 115 -2.01 -20.41 -3.63
N SER A 116 -1.14 -19.61 -2.99
CA SER A 116 -1.24 -18.15 -3.03
C SER A 116 -1.25 -17.55 -4.43
N SER A 117 -0.45 -18.10 -5.37
CA SER A 117 -0.46 -17.62 -6.75
C SER A 117 -1.83 -17.86 -7.42
N ILE A 118 -2.39 -19.06 -7.29
CA ILE A 118 -3.68 -19.41 -7.91
C ILE A 118 -4.83 -18.58 -7.32
N LEU A 119 -4.80 -18.36 -6.01
CA LEU A 119 -5.80 -17.53 -5.31
C LEU A 119 -5.72 -16.07 -5.75
N ALA A 120 -4.52 -15.50 -5.83
CA ALA A 120 -4.29 -14.14 -6.29
C ALA A 120 -4.75 -13.95 -7.75
N ASP A 121 -4.27 -14.79 -8.66
CA ASP A 121 -4.60 -14.75 -10.08
C ASP A 121 -6.12 -14.87 -10.31
N THR A 122 -6.79 -15.74 -9.52
CA THR A 122 -8.25 -15.93 -9.61
C THR A 122 -9.01 -14.72 -9.07
N LEU A 123 -8.53 -14.08 -8.00
CA LEU A 123 -9.15 -12.85 -7.48
C LEU A 123 -9.06 -11.73 -8.52
N GLU A 124 -7.91 -11.54 -9.13
CA GLU A 124 -7.74 -10.58 -10.22
C GLU A 124 -8.66 -10.92 -11.39
N ALA A 125 -8.74 -12.20 -11.78
CA ALA A 125 -9.64 -12.62 -12.86
C ALA A 125 -11.12 -12.32 -12.54
N LEU A 126 -11.55 -12.44 -11.31
CA LEU A 126 -12.90 -12.09 -10.89
C LEU A 126 -13.14 -10.57 -10.93
N ILE A 127 -12.17 -9.75 -10.49
CA ILE A 127 -12.23 -8.29 -10.63
C ILE A 127 -12.30 -7.90 -12.11
N GLY A 128 -11.49 -8.52 -12.96
CA GLY A 128 -11.53 -8.34 -14.41
C GLY A 128 -12.87 -8.73 -15.02
N ALA A 129 -13.48 -9.80 -14.53
CA ALA A 129 -14.81 -10.25 -14.97
C ALA A 129 -15.91 -9.26 -14.57
N VAL A 130 -15.89 -8.74 -13.34
CA VAL A 130 -16.81 -7.67 -12.90
C VAL A 130 -16.67 -6.43 -13.80
N TYR A 131 -15.42 -6.03 -14.10
CA TYR A 131 -15.17 -4.92 -15.01
C TYR A 131 -15.73 -5.15 -16.42
N VAL A 132 -15.55 -6.35 -16.98
CA VAL A 132 -16.08 -6.70 -18.31
C VAL A 132 -17.60 -6.67 -18.34
N ALA A 133 -18.26 -7.13 -17.27
CA ALA A 133 -19.72 -7.21 -17.19
C ALA A 133 -20.36 -5.83 -16.93
N HIS A 134 -19.77 -5.02 -16.02
CA HIS A 134 -20.45 -3.86 -15.43
C HIS A 134 -19.63 -2.56 -15.46
N GLY A 135 -18.43 -2.60 -16.03
CA GLY A 135 -17.56 -1.42 -16.16
C GLY A 135 -16.81 -1.04 -14.87
N ILE A 136 -16.11 0.10 -14.95
CA ILE A 136 -15.18 0.53 -13.92
C ILE A 136 -15.85 0.85 -12.58
N GLU A 137 -17.04 1.42 -12.59
CA GLU A 137 -17.74 1.81 -11.35
C GLU A 137 -18.08 0.59 -10.48
N ALA A 138 -18.55 -0.51 -11.09
CA ALA A 138 -18.83 -1.75 -10.39
C ALA A 138 -17.55 -2.40 -9.87
N ALA A 139 -16.50 -2.46 -10.70
CA ALA A 139 -15.20 -2.97 -10.28
C ALA A 139 -14.60 -2.15 -9.12
N THR A 140 -14.74 -0.82 -9.14
CA THR A 140 -14.32 0.07 -8.06
C THR A 140 -15.03 -0.27 -6.75
N ARG A 141 -16.36 -0.45 -6.77
CA ARG A 141 -17.11 -0.87 -5.57
C ARG A 141 -16.61 -2.21 -5.02
N THR A 142 -16.37 -3.18 -5.90
CA THR A 142 -15.84 -4.51 -5.52
C THR A 142 -14.45 -4.40 -4.89
N VAL A 143 -13.54 -3.65 -5.50
CA VAL A 143 -12.20 -3.44 -4.97
C VAL A 143 -12.26 -2.76 -3.60
N HIS A 144 -13.06 -1.71 -3.42
CA HIS A 144 -13.22 -1.05 -2.12
C HIS A 144 -13.79 -1.98 -1.05
N ALA A 145 -14.80 -2.78 -1.38
CA ALA A 145 -15.37 -3.75 -0.43
C ALA A 145 -14.32 -4.73 0.10
N LEU A 146 -13.38 -5.15 -0.74
CA LEU A 146 -12.36 -6.14 -0.42
C LEU A 146 -11.08 -5.53 0.18
N PHE A 147 -10.62 -4.39 -0.33
CA PHE A 147 -9.29 -3.86 -0.05
C PHE A 147 -9.25 -2.67 0.91
N ASP A 148 -10.36 -1.95 1.14
CA ASP A 148 -10.39 -0.82 2.09
C ASP A 148 -9.85 -1.16 3.49
N PRO A 149 -10.16 -2.32 4.09
CA PRO A 149 -9.61 -2.68 5.39
C PRO A 149 -8.08 -2.79 5.37
N ILE A 150 -7.52 -3.33 4.27
CA ILE A 150 -6.07 -3.51 4.13
C ILE A 150 -5.40 -2.18 3.82
N ILE A 151 -5.99 -1.36 2.96
CA ILE A 151 -5.50 -0.01 2.64
C ILE A 151 -5.40 0.81 3.93
N LYS A 152 -6.46 0.83 4.75
CA LYS A 152 -6.49 1.56 6.03
C LYS A 152 -5.47 1.02 7.01
N ALA A 153 -5.36 -0.30 7.14
CA ALA A 153 -4.38 -0.93 8.03
C ALA A 153 -2.94 -0.65 7.58
N SER A 154 -2.65 -0.73 6.28
CA SER A 154 -1.32 -0.44 5.73
C SER A 154 -0.92 1.02 5.93
N ALA A 155 -1.86 1.95 5.74
CA ALA A 155 -1.63 3.36 6.00
C ALA A 155 -1.39 3.65 7.49
N ALA A 156 -2.19 3.04 8.39
CA ALA A 156 -2.07 3.23 9.84
C ALA A 156 -0.76 2.64 10.41
N LEU A 157 -0.28 1.53 9.85
CA LEU A 157 0.98 0.90 10.25
C LEU A 157 2.21 1.58 9.64
N GLY A 158 2.04 2.58 8.76
CA GLY A 158 3.13 3.12 7.96
C GLY A 158 3.79 2.03 7.10
N ALA A 159 3.04 1.00 6.72
CA ALA A 159 3.55 -0.19 6.05
C ALA A 159 4.26 0.19 4.74
N GLY A 160 5.57 -0.06 4.70
CA GLY A 160 6.41 0.28 3.56
C GLY A 160 6.88 1.74 3.53
N LEU A 161 6.40 2.63 4.39
CA LEU A 161 6.89 4.00 4.45
C LEU A 161 8.24 4.05 5.17
N ASP A 162 9.23 4.59 4.50
CA ASP A 162 10.53 4.90 5.08
C ASP A 162 10.62 6.41 5.31
N TRP A 163 9.99 6.83 6.41
CA TRP A 163 9.94 8.23 6.77
C TRP A 163 11.32 8.83 7.02
N LYS A 164 12.30 8.00 7.47
CA LYS A 164 13.67 8.44 7.67
C LYS A 164 14.32 8.83 6.34
N THR A 165 14.18 7.99 5.33
CA THR A 165 14.66 8.31 3.97
C THR A 165 13.92 9.52 3.39
N SER A 166 12.60 9.58 3.53
CA SER A 166 11.81 10.72 3.03
C SER A 166 12.17 12.05 3.72
N LEU A 167 12.43 12.01 5.03
CA LEU A 167 12.90 13.19 5.76
C LEU A 167 14.30 13.61 5.27
N GLN A 168 15.20 12.66 5.06
CA GLN A 168 16.54 12.93 4.55
C GLN A 168 16.50 13.55 3.14
N GLU A 169 15.65 13.05 2.24
CA GLU A 169 15.45 13.62 0.91
C GLU A 169 14.89 15.04 0.98
N LEU A 170 13.88 15.28 1.82
CA LEU A 170 13.28 16.60 2.02
C LEU A 170 14.31 17.60 2.57
N THR A 171 15.05 17.23 3.61
CA THR A 171 16.06 18.12 4.22
C THR A 171 17.24 18.39 3.30
N ALA A 172 17.64 17.42 2.47
CA ALA A 172 18.66 17.60 1.44
C ALA A 172 18.18 18.57 0.35
N SER A 173 16.93 18.45 -0.11
CA SER A 173 16.37 19.35 -1.13
C SER A 173 16.18 20.79 -0.62
N ALA A 174 16.00 20.96 0.69
CA ALA A 174 15.81 22.26 1.35
C ALA A 174 17.11 22.83 1.96
N ASP A 175 18.26 22.17 1.76
CA ASP A 175 19.57 22.55 2.33
C ASP A 175 19.56 22.69 3.87
N LEU A 176 18.80 21.82 4.55
CA LEU A 176 18.64 21.82 6.01
C LEU A 176 19.59 20.87 6.74
N GLY A 177 20.48 20.17 6.01
CA GLY A 177 21.42 19.20 6.55
C GLY A 177 20.80 17.80 6.77
N VAL A 178 21.55 16.92 7.45
CA VAL A 178 21.14 15.53 7.69
C VAL A 178 20.34 15.45 8.98
N PRO A 179 19.19 14.76 9.01
CA PRO A 179 18.43 14.53 10.24
C PRO A 179 19.19 13.66 11.24
N GLU A 180 19.14 14.03 12.51
CA GLU A 180 19.68 13.28 13.65
C GLU A 180 18.53 12.75 14.51
N TYR A 181 18.76 11.62 15.21
CA TYR A 181 17.74 10.98 16.03
C TYR A 181 18.27 10.71 17.43
N ASP A 182 17.60 11.29 18.43
CA ASP A 182 17.83 11.00 19.84
C ASP A 182 16.79 10.01 20.32
N VAL A 183 17.22 8.81 20.76
CA VAL A 183 16.30 7.76 21.20
C VAL A 183 16.51 7.47 22.68
N THR A 184 15.42 7.52 23.43
CA THR A 184 15.37 7.11 24.85
C THR A 184 14.46 5.89 25.01
N GLU A 185 14.76 5.05 26.02
CA GLU A 185 13.92 3.89 26.34
C GLU A 185 13.41 4.00 27.78
N CYS A 186 12.17 3.56 28.00
CA CYS A 186 11.51 3.53 29.30
C CYS A 186 10.69 2.26 29.46
N GLY A 187 10.55 1.77 30.69
CA GLY A 187 9.78 0.59 31.04
C GLY A 187 10.60 -0.68 31.27
N PRO A 188 9.96 -1.72 31.84
CA PRO A 188 10.59 -3.02 32.05
C PRO A 188 10.82 -3.75 30.73
N ASP A 189 11.74 -4.74 30.71
CA ASP A 189 12.18 -5.42 29.48
C ASP A 189 11.05 -6.04 28.64
N HIS A 190 9.95 -6.45 29.25
CA HIS A 190 8.79 -7.04 28.56
C HIS A 190 7.75 -6.01 28.06
N GLU A 191 7.90 -4.73 28.46
CA GLU A 191 7.02 -3.61 28.07
C GLU A 191 7.81 -2.35 27.75
N LYS A 192 9.00 -2.50 27.14
CA LYS A 192 9.80 -1.35 26.73
C LYS A 192 9.07 -0.47 25.73
N THR A 193 9.07 0.81 26.02
CA THR A 193 8.62 1.86 25.11
C THR A 193 9.83 2.72 24.73
N PHE A 194 9.96 2.99 23.44
CA PHE A 194 11.00 3.84 22.88
C PHE A 194 10.38 5.18 22.49
N THR A 195 11.07 6.26 22.84
CA THR A 195 10.72 7.62 22.38
C THR A 195 11.89 8.14 21.56
N ALA A 196 11.61 8.66 20.38
CA ALA A 196 12.58 9.26 19.49
C ALA A 196 12.26 10.73 19.22
N GLU A 197 13.28 11.57 19.15
CA GLU A 197 13.22 12.94 18.64
C GLU A 197 14.01 13.04 17.34
N ALA A 198 13.38 13.56 16.28
CA ALA A 198 14.06 13.88 15.04
C ALA A 198 14.49 15.36 15.05
N ARG A 199 15.80 15.59 14.93
CA ARG A 199 16.42 16.93 14.89
C ARG A 199 16.87 17.24 13.47
N VAL A 200 16.56 18.44 13.02
CA VAL A 200 17.03 18.99 11.74
C VAL A 200 17.61 20.37 11.99
N ALA A 201 18.82 20.61 11.55
CA ALA A 201 19.58 21.84 11.84
C ALA A 201 19.64 22.17 13.35
N GLY A 202 19.82 21.15 14.20
CA GLY A 202 19.89 21.28 15.67
C GLY A 202 18.55 21.52 16.38
N VAL A 203 17.42 21.62 15.64
CA VAL A 203 16.09 21.87 16.20
C VAL A 203 15.27 20.59 16.15
N VAL A 204 14.58 20.23 17.24
CA VAL A 204 13.61 19.14 17.26
C VAL A 204 12.43 19.50 16.36
N ARG A 205 12.22 18.73 15.33
CA ARG A 205 11.17 18.91 14.31
C ARG A 205 10.02 17.89 14.44
N GLY A 206 10.28 16.76 15.08
CA GLY A 206 9.29 15.75 15.32
C GLY A 206 9.67 14.82 16.47
N ALA A 207 8.68 14.23 17.11
CA ALA A 207 8.85 13.22 18.15
C ALA A 207 7.93 12.04 17.87
N GLY A 208 8.36 10.83 18.26
CA GLY A 208 7.61 9.62 18.06
C GLY A 208 7.83 8.61 19.17
N GLN A 209 6.88 7.70 19.35
CA GLN A 209 6.94 6.60 20.31
C GLN A 209 6.65 5.27 19.60
N GLY A 210 7.25 4.19 20.10
CA GLY A 210 7.02 2.86 19.54
C GLY A 210 7.49 1.76 20.44
N ARG A 211 7.15 0.51 20.08
CA ARG A 211 7.61 -0.70 20.79
C ARG A 211 9.03 -1.12 20.38
N SER A 212 9.60 -0.42 19.41
CA SER A 212 10.98 -0.59 18.96
C SER A 212 11.61 0.76 18.64
N LYS A 213 12.95 0.84 18.69
CA LYS A 213 13.69 2.04 18.25
C LYS A 213 13.30 2.45 16.83
N LYS A 214 13.21 1.47 15.93
CA LYS A 214 12.85 1.71 14.53
C LYS A 214 11.47 2.35 14.39
N GLU A 215 10.48 1.86 15.13
CA GLU A 215 9.12 2.38 15.10
C GLU A 215 9.05 3.82 15.62
N ALA A 216 9.72 4.10 16.76
CA ALA A 216 9.80 5.43 17.33
C ALA A 216 10.50 6.43 16.39
N GLU A 217 11.62 6.03 15.79
CA GLU A 217 12.35 6.85 14.81
C GLU A 217 11.53 7.13 13.55
N GLN A 218 10.81 6.14 13.01
CA GLN A 218 9.95 6.32 11.84
C GLN A 218 8.82 7.32 12.13
N GLN A 219 8.20 7.22 13.29
CA GLN A 219 7.14 8.15 13.69
C GLN A 219 7.69 9.58 13.93
N ALA A 220 8.87 9.71 14.56
CA ALA A 220 9.53 11.00 14.73
C ALA A 220 9.88 11.63 13.39
N ALA A 221 10.36 10.81 12.43
CA ALA A 221 10.68 11.26 11.08
C ALA A 221 9.43 11.71 10.32
N GLU A 222 8.31 11.01 10.45
CA GLU A 222 7.02 11.42 9.87
C GLU A 222 6.59 12.79 10.36
N HIS A 223 6.57 12.99 11.68
CA HIS A 223 6.18 14.28 12.25
C HIS A 223 7.11 15.41 11.84
N ALA A 224 8.41 15.16 11.81
CA ALA A 224 9.40 16.14 11.34
C ALA A 224 9.22 16.49 9.85
N TRP A 225 8.98 15.47 9.02
CA TRP A 225 8.74 15.64 7.58
C TRP A 225 7.51 16.52 7.32
N ARG A 226 6.40 16.24 7.99
CA ARG A 226 5.16 17.02 7.88
C ARG A 226 5.39 18.47 8.32
N ALA A 227 6.00 18.68 9.47
CA ALA A 227 6.28 20.02 10.00
C ALA A 227 7.15 20.86 9.07
N ILE A 228 8.22 20.28 8.50
CA ILE A 228 9.12 20.98 7.58
C ILE A 228 8.41 21.29 6.26
N ARG A 229 7.66 20.33 5.71
CA ARG A 229 6.91 20.54 4.48
C ARG A 229 5.88 21.66 4.62
N ASP A 230 5.13 21.68 5.71
CA ASP A 230 4.14 22.73 5.98
C ASP A 230 4.81 24.10 6.12
N GLN A 231 6.01 24.16 6.70
CA GLN A 231 6.82 25.36 6.76
C GLN A 231 7.26 25.86 5.38
N ILE A 232 7.72 24.94 4.52
CA ILE A 232 8.11 25.26 3.14
C ILE A 232 6.91 25.76 2.34
N ALA A 233 5.75 25.12 2.48
CA ALA A 233 4.53 25.51 1.77
C ALA A 233 3.97 26.89 2.20
N GLN A 234 4.28 27.36 3.41
CA GLN A 234 3.86 28.67 3.92
C GLN A 234 4.79 29.83 3.50
N VAL A 235 5.94 29.53 2.90
CA VAL A 235 6.84 30.57 2.38
C VAL A 235 6.32 31.06 1.03
N PRO A 236 5.91 32.35 0.87
CA PRO A 236 5.43 32.86 -0.41
C PRO A 236 6.49 32.72 -1.51
N PRO A 237 6.13 32.37 -2.74
CA PRO A 237 7.08 32.32 -3.85
C PRO A 237 7.72 33.69 -4.06
N GLY A 238 9.04 33.79 -3.87
CA GLY A 238 9.82 35.03 -4.05
C GLY A 238 10.42 35.63 -2.79
N SER A 239 10.28 35.05 -1.60
CA SER A 239 11.03 35.44 -0.41
C SER A 239 12.36 34.69 -0.38
N GLU A 240 13.45 35.32 -0.77
CA GLU A 240 14.80 34.80 -0.53
C GLU A 240 15.01 34.55 0.98
N PRO A 241 15.66 33.42 1.38
CA PRO A 241 16.05 33.24 2.77
C PRO A 241 16.97 34.40 3.15
N ARG A 242 16.58 35.23 4.12
CA ARG A 242 17.44 36.24 4.70
C ARG A 242 18.58 35.51 5.42
N VAL A 243 19.69 35.31 4.72
CA VAL A 243 20.96 35.05 5.36
C VAL A 243 21.31 36.34 6.10
N GLY A 244 21.21 36.33 7.43
CA GLY A 244 21.64 37.46 8.25
C GLY A 244 23.09 37.79 7.92
N PRO A 245 23.48 39.08 7.91
CA PRO A 245 24.85 39.47 7.61
C PRO A 245 25.81 38.78 8.59
N PRO A 246 27.00 38.37 8.13
CA PRO A 246 28.01 37.80 9.02
C PRO A 246 28.34 38.83 10.11
N LEU A 247 28.36 38.39 11.36
CA LEU A 247 28.85 39.21 12.47
C LEU A 247 30.31 39.57 12.17
N ILE A 248 30.52 40.80 11.76
CA ILE A 248 31.86 41.36 11.56
C ILE A 248 32.54 41.37 12.93
N GLY A 249 33.51 40.48 13.09
CA GLY A 249 34.39 40.49 14.25
C GLY A 249 35.12 41.82 14.32
N THR A 250 34.93 42.53 15.40
CA THR A 250 35.73 43.72 15.71
C THR A 250 37.20 43.30 15.87
N ASP A 251 38.04 43.75 14.97
CA ASP A 251 39.49 43.60 15.01
C ASP A 251 40.03 44.37 16.25
N PRO A 252 40.84 43.74 17.14
CA PRO A 252 41.32 44.37 18.36
C PRO A 252 42.60 45.23 18.19
N LEU A 253 42.90 45.74 16.99
CA LEU A 253 44.09 46.54 16.76
C LEU A 253 43.83 48.01 16.32
N ASP A 254 43.04 48.74 17.13
CA ASP A 254 43.12 50.22 17.05
C ASP A 254 42.94 50.80 18.46
N ARG A 255 44.07 51.02 19.12
CA ARG A 255 44.20 51.98 20.22
C ARG A 255 45.45 52.82 19.98
N PRO A 256 45.34 54.15 20.09
CA PRO A 256 46.43 55.09 19.92
C PRO A 256 47.52 55.00 21.01
#